data_42acce03440c68969c2e8efb63bc6981
#
_entry.id   42acce03440c68969c2e8efb63bc6981
#
_cell.length_a   1.000
_cell.length_b   1.000
_cell.length_c   1.000
_cell.angle_alpha   90.00
_cell.angle_beta   90.00
_cell.angle_gamma   90.00
#
_symmetry.space_group_name_H-M   'P 1'
#
loop_
_entity.id
_entity.type
_entity.pdbx_description
1 polymer ?
#
loop_
_entity_poly.entity_id
_entity_poly.type
_entity_poly.pdbx_seq_one_letter_code
_entity_poly.pdbx_strand_id
1 'polypeptide(L)'
;EAQGLHIDLRFAGSADALMALAHGRCDVAGFHVPVLRKTTQAPGFVRALKSLLRPGRHKLIASHRRMQGLIVAHGNPHEVLGLPDLLRPKLRFVNRQPGSGTRLLTEHLLHEAALDTERITGFHGPCEDTHVAIAAAVASGVADVGVGIEAAASQFNLHFVPLAEEEYYLVCLKEWLDGAAVARL
;
A
#
# COMPACT_ATOMS: atom_id res chain seq x y z
N GLU A 1 22.64 -12.67 -0.32
CA GLU A 1 23.78 -13.63 -0.16
C GLU A 1 25.16 -12.97 -0.36
N ALA A 2 25.26 -11.82 -1.06
CA ALA A 2 26.54 -11.17 -1.35
C ALA A 2 27.36 -10.73 -0.12
N GLN A 3 26.77 -10.74 1.08
CA GLN A 3 27.43 -10.37 2.33
C GLN A 3 27.39 -11.47 3.41
N GLY A 4 27.07 -12.71 3.04
CA GLY A 4 26.94 -13.82 3.97
C GLY A 4 25.76 -13.70 4.94
N LEU A 5 24.75 -12.89 4.58
CA LEU A 5 23.50 -12.74 5.33
C LEU A 5 22.47 -13.73 4.77
N HIS A 6 21.90 -14.59 5.65
CA HIS A 6 20.79 -15.46 5.30
C HIS A 6 19.48 -14.80 5.74
N ILE A 7 18.56 -14.56 4.79
CA ILE A 7 17.28 -13.89 5.04
C ILE A 7 16.13 -14.86 4.69
N ASP A 8 15.27 -15.18 5.68
CA ASP A 8 13.97 -15.79 5.46
C ASP A 8 12.93 -14.67 5.24
N LEU A 9 12.65 -14.38 3.97
CA LEU A 9 11.75 -13.28 3.58
C LEU A 9 10.30 -13.79 3.45
N ARG A 10 9.38 -13.14 4.18
CA ARG A 10 7.95 -13.40 4.12
C ARG A 10 7.17 -12.14 3.75
N PHE A 11 6.26 -12.27 2.79
CA PHE A 11 5.38 -11.18 2.39
C PHE A 11 4.10 -11.21 3.22
N ALA A 12 3.77 -10.07 3.86
CA ALA A 12 2.60 -9.91 4.72
C ALA A 12 2.07 -8.48 4.64
N GLY A 13 0.85 -8.27 5.10
CA GLY A 13 0.32 -6.91 5.30
C GLY A 13 1.06 -6.17 6.41
N SER A 14 1.05 -4.83 6.39
CA SER A 14 1.75 -3.99 7.38
C SER A 14 1.38 -4.33 8.83
N ALA A 15 0.10 -4.56 9.12
CA ALA A 15 -0.36 -4.92 10.46
C ALA A 15 0.15 -6.31 10.89
N ASP A 16 0.05 -7.29 9.98
CA ASP A 16 0.49 -8.68 10.25
C ASP A 16 2.00 -8.74 10.47
N ALA A 17 2.77 -7.99 9.68
CA ALA A 17 4.22 -7.88 9.85
C ALA A 17 4.59 -7.31 11.23
N LEU A 18 3.93 -6.22 11.65
CA LEU A 18 4.15 -5.62 12.97
C LEU A 18 3.70 -6.54 14.12
N MET A 19 2.59 -7.25 13.95
CA MET A 19 2.16 -8.27 14.92
C MET A 19 3.15 -9.44 15.01
N ALA A 20 3.69 -9.88 13.87
CA ALA A 20 4.73 -10.93 13.87
C ALA A 20 5.96 -10.48 14.67
N LEU A 21 6.42 -9.24 14.47
CA LEU A 21 7.53 -8.67 15.27
C LEU A 21 7.19 -8.60 16.76
N ALA A 22 5.98 -8.11 17.09
CA ALA A 22 5.54 -7.98 18.48
C ALA A 22 5.51 -9.34 19.23
N HIS A 23 5.26 -10.44 18.51
CA HIS A 23 5.25 -11.81 19.03
C HIS A 23 6.60 -12.56 18.86
N GLY A 24 7.66 -11.87 18.42
CA GLY A 24 8.97 -12.49 18.23
C GLY A 24 9.04 -13.55 17.12
N ARG A 25 8.13 -13.45 16.12
CA ARG A 25 8.08 -14.37 14.96
C ARG A 25 8.91 -13.90 13.77
N CYS A 26 9.46 -12.71 13.83
CA CYS A 26 10.45 -12.17 12.91
C CYS A 26 11.33 -11.15 13.62
N ASP A 27 12.51 -10.93 13.08
CA ASP A 27 13.53 -10.01 13.62
C ASP A 27 13.34 -8.58 13.08
N VAL A 28 12.85 -8.47 11.86
CA VAL A 28 12.58 -7.21 11.17
C VAL A 28 11.22 -7.29 10.51
N ALA A 29 10.41 -6.24 10.67
CA ALA A 29 9.13 -6.10 9.97
C ALA A 29 9.15 -4.86 9.09
N GLY A 30 8.49 -4.94 7.93
CA GLY A 30 8.29 -3.81 7.03
C GLY A 30 6.84 -3.33 7.06
N PHE A 31 6.62 -2.02 7.03
CA PHE A 31 5.29 -1.45 6.94
C PHE A 31 5.28 -0.11 6.21
N HIS A 32 4.12 0.20 5.61
CA HIS A 32 3.91 1.44 4.88
C HIS A 32 3.03 2.41 5.67
N VAL A 33 3.35 3.70 5.58
CA VAL A 33 2.56 4.79 6.16
C VAL A 33 2.31 5.84 5.08
N PRO A 34 1.05 6.23 4.81
CA PRO A 34 0.78 7.31 3.88
C PRO A 34 1.29 8.64 4.40
N VAL A 35 1.88 9.44 3.52
CA VAL A 35 2.29 10.82 3.80
C VAL A 35 1.07 11.73 3.63
N LEU A 36 0.34 11.95 4.71
CA LEU A 36 -0.88 12.75 4.71
C LEU A 36 -0.55 14.21 5.00
N ARG A 37 -0.51 15.03 3.96
CA ARG A 37 -0.08 16.44 4.08
C ARG A 37 -1.16 17.40 4.61
N LYS A 38 -2.43 16.97 4.72
CA LYS A 38 -3.57 17.87 4.99
C LYS A 38 -4.51 17.43 6.12
N THR A 39 -4.24 16.33 6.82
CA THR A 39 -5.15 15.86 7.88
C THR A 39 -4.62 16.24 9.26
N THR A 40 -5.49 16.83 10.08
CA THR A 40 -5.22 17.13 11.49
C THR A 40 -5.12 15.88 12.36
N GLN A 41 -5.68 14.76 11.90
CA GLN A 41 -5.67 13.47 12.60
C GLN A 41 -5.23 12.35 11.67
N ALA A 42 -4.34 11.49 12.18
CA ALA A 42 -3.93 10.29 11.46
C ALA A 42 -5.13 9.34 11.27
N PRO A 43 -5.28 8.70 10.10
CA PRO A 43 -6.31 7.69 9.84
C PRO A 43 -6.32 6.59 10.90
N GLY A 44 -7.49 5.97 11.12
CA GLY A 44 -7.66 4.89 12.10
C GLY A 44 -6.66 3.76 11.92
N PHE A 45 -6.42 3.32 10.67
CA PHE A 45 -5.45 2.26 10.37
C PHE A 45 -4.00 2.68 10.69
N VAL A 46 -3.63 3.94 10.48
CA VAL A 46 -2.29 4.46 10.85
C VAL A 46 -2.14 4.48 12.37
N ARG A 47 -3.20 4.84 13.11
CA ARG A 47 -3.19 4.79 14.59
C ARG A 47 -3.07 3.35 15.08
N ALA A 48 -3.76 2.40 14.44
CA ALA A 48 -3.63 0.97 14.75
C ALA A 48 -2.20 0.46 14.54
N LEU A 49 -1.53 0.82 13.43
CA LEU A 49 -0.12 0.49 13.22
C LEU A 49 0.78 1.10 14.31
N LYS A 50 0.55 2.37 14.67
CA LYS A 50 1.32 3.04 15.74
C LYS A 50 1.15 2.36 17.09
N SER A 51 -0.01 1.80 17.42
CA SER A 51 -0.25 1.11 18.69
C SER A 51 0.57 -0.19 18.85
N LEU A 52 1.00 -0.79 17.73
CA LEU A 52 1.88 -1.97 17.73
C LEU A 52 3.36 -1.61 17.95
N LEU A 53 3.71 -0.34 17.82
CA LEU A 53 5.06 0.16 18.03
C LEU A 53 5.25 0.59 19.51
N ARG A 54 6.36 0.19 20.11
CA ARG A 54 6.70 0.52 21.48
C ARG A 54 7.88 1.50 21.50
N PRO A 55 7.67 2.80 21.84
CA PRO A 55 8.75 3.75 22.04
C PRO A 55 9.80 3.22 23.02
N GLY A 56 11.07 3.42 22.71
CA GLY A 56 12.19 2.92 23.52
C GLY A 56 12.58 1.46 23.27
N ARG A 57 11.67 0.61 22.76
CA ARG A 57 11.95 -0.81 22.43
C ARG A 57 12.18 -1.03 20.93
N HIS A 58 11.39 -0.36 20.09
CA HIS A 58 11.49 -0.49 18.64
C HIS A 58 12.32 0.63 18.02
N LYS A 59 13.07 0.31 16.99
CA LYS A 59 13.75 1.26 16.12
C LYS A 59 13.11 1.24 14.74
N LEU A 60 12.79 2.43 14.24
CA LEU A 60 12.33 2.64 12.87
C LEU A 60 13.50 3.06 11.99
N ILE A 61 13.58 2.45 10.82
CA ILE A 61 14.57 2.74 9.79
C ILE A 61 13.77 3.14 8.56
N ALA A 62 13.90 4.39 8.12
CA ALA A 62 13.29 4.85 6.87
C ALA A 62 14.00 4.19 5.69
N SER A 63 13.24 3.63 4.77
CA SER A 63 13.77 2.93 3.60
C SER A 63 13.55 3.74 2.33
N HIS A 64 12.33 3.76 1.80
CA HIS A 64 12.03 4.44 0.55
C HIS A 64 10.61 5.02 0.57
N ARG A 65 10.35 5.86 -0.44
CA ARG A 65 9.02 6.39 -0.73
C ARG A 65 8.49 5.79 -2.02
N ARG A 66 7.19 5.66 -2.12
CA ARG A 66 6.52 5.25 -3.34
C ARG A 66 5.21 6.01 -3.51
N MET A 67 4.74 6.11 -4.76
CA MET A 67 3.47 6.71 -5.08
C MET A 67 2.39 5.64 -5.21
N GLN A 68 1.27 5.83 -4.53
CA GLN A 68 0.01 5.13 -4.77
C GLN A 68 -0.88 5.98 -5.66
N GLY A 69 -1.60 5.36 -6.59
CA GLY A 69 -2.46 6.07 -7.53
C GLY A 69 -3.41 5.16 -8.29
N LEU A 70 -4.18 5.78 -9.17
CA LEU A 70 -5.05 5.06 -10.08
C LEU A 70 -4.21 4.54 -11.26
N ILE A 71 -4.36 3.26 -11.54
CA ILE A 71 -3.81 2.57 -12.71
C ILE A 71 -4.92 2.46 -13.72
N VAL A 72 -4.71 3.01 -14.91
CA VAL A 72 -5.68 3.00 -16.02
C VAL A 72 -5.00 2.57 -17.31
N ALA A 73 -5.77 2.19 -18.32
CA ALA A 73 -5.23 1.74 -19.61
C ALA A 73 -4.29 2.80 -20.23
N HIS A 74 -3.38 2.34 -21.08
CA HIS A 74 -2.45 3.20 -21.81
C HIS A 74 -3.19 4.35 -22.51
N GLY A 75 -2.66 5.57 -22.39
CA GLY A 75 -3.27 6.76 -22.95
C GLY A 75 -4.52 7.26 -22.21
N ASN A 76 -4.93 6.60 -21.11
CA ASN A 76 -6.07 7.01 -20.29
C ASN A 76 -7.37 7.27 -21.10
N PRO A 77 -7.89 6.28 -21.82
CA PRO A 77 -9.02 6.48 -22.76
C PRO A 77 -10.31 6.92 -22.08
N HIS A 78 -10.41 6.71 -20.76
CA HIS A 78 -11.55 7.16 -19.97
C HIS A 78 -11.33 8.51 -19.29
N GLU A 79 -10.22 9.20 -19.54
CA GLU A 79 -9.89 10.51 -18.97
C GLU A 79 -10.09 10.54 -17.45
N VAL A 80 -9.61 9.51 -16.76
CA VAL A 80 -9.66 9.41 -15.29
C VAL A 80 -8.57 10.31 -14.71
N LEU A 81 -8.95 11.35 -13.99
CA LEU A 81 -8.03 12.35 -13.43
C LEU A 81 -7.92 12.28 -11.90
N GLY A 82 -8.85 11.55 -11.25
CA GLY A 82 -8.85 11.41 -9.80
C GLY A 82 -9.99 10.57 -9.27
N LEU A 83 -10.10 10.50 -7.94
CA LEU A 83 -11.10 9.69 -7.26
C LEU A 83 -12.56 9.99 -7.65
N PRO A 84 -12.97 11.26 -7.90
CA PRO A 84 -14.36 11.55 -8.29
C PRO A 84 -14.79 10.83 -9.57
N ASP A 85 -13.86 10.54 -10.47
CA ASP A 85 -14.14 9.86 -11.73
C ASP A 85 -14.58 8.41 -11.55
N LEU A 86 -14.24 7.80 -10.41
CA LEU A 86 -14.68 6.44 -10.07
C LEU A 86 -16.20 6.31 -9.93
N LEU A 87 -16.91 7.43 -9.72
CA LEU A 87 -18.38 7.46 -9.67
C LEU A 87 -19.05 7.41 -11.05
N ARG A 88 -18.29 7.46 -12.15
CA ARG A 88 -18.83 7.41 -13.50
C ARG A 88 -19.50 6.06 -13.75
N PRO A 89 -20.76 6.04 -14.23
CA PRO A 89 -21.45 4.82 -14.57
C PRO A 89 -20.64 3.98 -15.58
N LYS A 90 -20.58 2.67 -15.36
CA LYS A 90 -19.88 1.71 -16.24
C LYS A 90 -18.35 1.74 -16.20
N LEU A 91 -17.70 2.64 -15.43
CA LEU A 91 -16.27 2.56 -15.19
C LEU A 91 -16.00 1.41 -14.19
N ARG A 92 -15.41 0.31 -14.66
CA ARG A 92 -15.18 -0.91 -13.88
C ARG A 92 -13.94 -0.75 -13.01
N PHE A 93 -14.13 -0.68 -11.71
CA PHE A 93 -13.07 -0.59 -10.74
C PHE A 93 -12.69 -1.98 -10.21
N VAL A 94 -11.39 -2.28 -10.12
CA VAL A 94 -10.85 -3.45 -9.42
C VAL A 94 -10.14 -3.02 -8.16
N ASN A 95 -10.48 -3.67 -7.04
CA ASN A 95 -9.96 -3.32 -5.74
C ASN A 95 -8.88 -4.31 -5.27
N ARG A 96 -8.12 -3.91 -4.26
CA ARG A 96 -7.25 -4.79 -3.49
C ARG A 96 -8.07 -5.56 -2.45
N GLN A 97 -7.54 -6.70 -2.02
CA GLN A 97 -8.15 -7.52 -0.97
C GLN A 97 -8.40 -6.69 0.31
N PRO A 98 -9.47 -7.00 1.07
CA PRO A 98 -9.74 -6.37 2.35
C PRO A 98 -8.54 -6.46 3.30
N GLY A 99 -8.30 -5.40 4.08
CA GLY A 99 -7.20 -5.33 5.04
C GLY A 99 -5.82 -5.00 4.45
N SER A 100 -5.65 -4.97 3.13
CA SER A 100 -4.41 -4.48 2.54
C SER A 100 -4.23 -2.98 2.79
N GLY A 101 -2.98 -2.53 2.96
CA GLY A 101 -2.68 -1.11 3.17
C GLY A 101 -3.23 -0.22 2.04
N THR A 102 -3.15 -0.67 0.79
CA THR A 102 -3.71 0.03 -0.37
C THR A 102 -5.23 0.16 -0.29
N ARG A 103 -5.95 -0.92 0.12
CA ARG A 103 -7.39 -0.87 0.30
C ARG A 103 -7.78 0.11 1.39
N LEU A 104 -7.13 0.06 2.55
CA LEU A 104 -7.37 0.96 3.67
C LEU A 104 -7.07 2.43 3.30
N LEU A 105 -6.01 2.67 2.53
CA LEU A 105 -5.71 4.00 2.00
C LEU A 105 -6.78 4.48 1.03
N THR A 106 -7.22 3.62 0.10
CA THR A 106 -8.26 3.95 -0.88
C THR A 106 -9.58 4.32 -0.17
N GLU A 107 -10.00 3.50 0.79
CA GLU A 107 -11.21 3.77 1.60
C GLU A 107 -11.11 5.08 2.37
N HIS A 108 -9.93 5.35 2.95
CA HIS A 108 -9.69 6.62 3.64
C HIS A 108 -9.77 7.82 2.69
N LEU A 109 -9.13 7.75 1.53
CA LEU A 109 -9.14 8.84 0.55
C LEU A 109 -10.54 9.10 -0.03
N LEU A 110 -11.32 8.05 -0.26
CA LEU A 110 -12.71 8.17 -0.70
C LEU A 110 -13.59 8.81 0.39
N HIS A 111 -13.41 8.40 1.64
CA HIS A 111 -14.10 8.99 2.79
C HIS A 111 -13.77 10.49 2.95
N GLU A 112 -12.49 10.87 2.89
CA GLU A 112 -12.05 12.28 2.95
C GLU A 112 -12.62 13.13 1.81
N ALA A 113 -12.82 12.52 0.63
CA ALA A 113 -13.43 13.16 -0.52
C ALA A 113 -14.98 13.12 -0.50
N ALA A 114 -15.59 12.57 0.55
CA ALA A 114 -17.03 12.35 0.69
C ALA A 114 -17.65 11.58 -0.50
N LEU A 115 -16.91 10.61 -1.05
CA LEU A 115 -17.34 9.77 -2.17
C LEU A 115 -17.94 8.46 -1.66
N ASP A 116 -19.15 8.15 -2.13
CA ASP A 116 -19.90 6.96 -1.77
C ASP A 116 -19.37 5.72 -2.52
N THR A 117 -18.83 4.77 -1.79
CA THR A 117 -18.27 3.52 -2.34
C THR A 117 -19.31 2.62 -2.99
N GLU A 118 -20.59 2.70 -2.58
CA GLU A 118 -21.69 1.94 -3.16
C GLU A 118 -21.98 2.37 -4.62
N ARG A 119 -21.55 3.57 -4.99
CA ARG A 119 -21.70 4.10 -6.35
C ARG A 119 -20.54 3.75 -7.27
N ILE A 120 -19.48 3.15 -6.75
CA ILE A 120 -18.31 2.76 -7.54
C ILE A 120 -18.51 1.34 -8.07
N THR A 121 -18.70 1.21 -9.38
CA THR A 121 -18.90 -0.10 -10.04
C THR A 121 -17.70 -1.01 -9.83
N GLY A 122 -17.88 -2.13 -9.13
CA GLY A 122 -16.83 -3.12 -8.86
C GLY A 122 -16.10 -2.93 -7.51
N PHE A 123 -16.40 -1.89 -6.74
CA PHE A 123 -15.71 -1.64 -5.45
C PHE A 123 -15.83 -2.81 -4.46
N HIS A 124 -16.99 -3.44 -4.39
CA HIS A 124 -17.28 -4.61 -3.55
C HIS A 124 -17.23 -5.94 -4.33
N GLY A 125 -16.81 -5.89 -5.59
CA GLY A 125 -16.67 -7.05 -6.46
C GLY A 125 -15.41 -7.88 -6.19
N PRO A 126 -14.99 -8.71 -7.15
CA PRO A 126 -13.72 -9.43 -7.09
C PRO A 126 -12.54 -8.48 -6.83
N CYS A 127 -11.55 -8.96 -6.07
CA CYS A 127 -10.40 -8.16 -5.67
C CYS A 127 -9.10 -8.91 -5.98
N GLU A 128 -8.00 -8.16 -6.04
CA GLU A 128 -6.68 -8.68 -6.37
C GLU A 128 -5.72 -8.60 -5.18
N ASP A 129 -4.84 -9.59 -5.04
CA ASP A 129 -3.94 -9.72 -3.90
C ASP A 129 -2.64 -8.93 -4.03
N THR A 130 -2.29 -8.49 -5.26
CA THR A 130 -1.03 -7.78 -5.52
C THR A 130 -1.24 -6.54 -6.39
N HIS A 131 -0.29 -5.61 -6.36
CA HIS A 131 -0.29 -4.45 -7.27
C HIS A 131 -0.13 -4.87 -8.74
N VAL A 132 0.64 -5.94 -8.97
CA VAL A 132 0.87 -6.50 -10.31
C VAL A 132 -0.43 -7.10 -10.85
N ALA A 133 -1.22 -7.80 -10.02
CA ALA A 133 -2.51 -8.36 -10.43
C ALA A 133 -3.52 -7.25 -10.77
N ILE A 134 -3.56 -6.14 -10.01
CA ILE A 134 -4.34 -4.95 -10.38
C ILE A 134 -3.94 -4.42 -11.76
N ALA A 135 -2.63 -4.25 -12.00
CA ALA A 135 -2.14 -3.76 -13.29
C ALA A 135 -2.47 -4.75 -14.43
N ALA A 136 -2.35 -6.05 -14.19
CA ALA A 136 -2.73 -7.07 -15.16
C ALA A 136 -4.24 -7.06 -15.48
N ALA A 137 -5.12 -6.89 -14.49
CA ALA A 137 -6.56 -6.76 -14.68
C ALA A 137 -6.93 -5.56 -15.56
N VAL A 138 -6.23 -4.42 -15.36
CA VAL A 138 -6.41 -3.23 -16.20
C VAL A 138 -5.82 -3.45 -17.60
N ALA A 139 -4.63 -4.02 -17.72
CA ALA A 139 -3.99 -4.27 -19.01
C ALA A 139 -4.78 -5.23 -19.89
N SER A 140 -5.43 -6.23 -19.30
CA SER A 140 -6.28 -7.21 -20.01
C SER A 140 -7.69 -6.71 -20.30
N GLY A 141 -8.08 -5.52 -19.83
CA GLY A 141 -9.43 -4.97 -20.01
C GLY A 141 -10.50 -5.64 -19.15
N VAL A 142 -10.14 -6.41 -18.13
CA VAL A 142 -11.07 -6.95 -17.12
C VAL A 142 -11.63 -5.81 -16.27
N ALA A 143 -10.78 -4.83 -15.95
CA ALA A 143 -11.15 -3.59 -15.29
C ALA A 143 -10.67 -2.37 -16.09
N ASP A 144 -11.29 -1.22 -15.87
CA ASP A 144 -10.91 0.04 -16.51
C ASP A 144 -9.95 0.84 -15.62
N VAL A 145 -10.04 0.63 -14.28
CA VAL A 145 -9.24 1.34 -13.29
C VAL A 145 -9.05 0.50 -12.02
N GLY A 146 -7.90 0.63 -11.39
CA GLY A 146 -7.63 0.06 -10.06
C GLY A 146 -6.63 0.92 -9.30
N VAL A 147 -6.45 0.67 -7.98
CA VAL A 147 -5.45 1.38 -7.17
C VAL A 147 -4.22 0.52 -6.97
N GLY A 148 -3.07 1.09 -7.24
CA GLY A 148 -1.79 0.41 -7.07
C GLY A 148 -0.61 1.38 -7.00
N ILE A 149 0.59 0.83 -7.15
CA ILE A 149 1.83 1.61 -7.19
C ILE A 149 2.27 1.91 -8.62
N GLU A 150 2.94 3.03 -8.81
CA GLU A 150 3.44 3.47 -10.12
C GLU A 150 4.33 2.42 -10.81
N ALA A 151 5.18 1.73 -10.03
CA ALA A 151 6.04 0.68 -10.56
C ALA A 151 5.25 -0.48 -11.20
N ALA A 152 4.07 -0.84 -10.66
CA ALA A 152 3.21 -1.86 -11.26
C ALA A 152 2.56 -1.37 -12.55
N ALA A 153 2.11 -0.12 -12.60
CA ALA A 153 1.58 0.48 -13.84
C ALA A 153 2.64 0.48 -14.96
N SER A 154 3.86 0.88 -14.63
CA SER A 154 4.99 0.94 -15.56
C SER A 154 5.34 -0.42 -16.18
N GLN A 155 5.26 -1.52 -15.40
CA GLN A 155 5.54 -2.87 -15.90
C GLN A 155 4.62 -3.30 -17.06
N PHE A 156 3.39 -2.77 -17.10
CA PHE A 156 2.39 -3.08 -18.12
C PHE A 156 2.19 -1.92 -19.11
N ASN A 157 3.06 -0.90 -19.10
CA ASN A 157 2.92 0.29 -19.94
C ASN A 157 1.55 0.97 -19.79
N LEU A 158 1.02 1.02 -18.57
CA LEU A 158 -0.25 1.65 -18.22
C LEU A 158 -0.04 3.10 -17.81
N HIS A 159 -1.09 3.92 -17.94
CA HIS A 159 -1.09 5.28 -17.44
C HIS A 159 -1.33 5.28 -15.91
N PHE A 160 -0.69 6.21 -15.21
CA PHE A 160 -0.76 6.33 -13.76
C PHE A 160 -1.20 7.72 -13.33
N VAL A 161 -2.23 7.78 -12.47
CA VAL A 161 -2.73 9.03 -11.88
C VAL A 161 -2.39 9.04 -10.39
N PRO A 162 -1.44 9.86 -9.93
CA PRO A 162 -0.97 9.84 -8.55
C PRO A 162 -2.04 10.32 -7.57
N LEU A 163 -2.18 9.63 -6.43
CA LEU A 163 -3.12 9.98 -5.36
C LEU A 163 -2.42 10.32 -4.05
N ALA A 164 -1.51 9.46 -3.58
CA ALA A 164 -0.86 9.63 -2.28
C ALA A 164 0.54 9.04 -2.28
N GLU A 165 1.45 9.72 -1.58
CA GLU A 165 2.79 9.23 -1.28
C GLU A 165 2.76 8.35 -0.03
N GLU A 166 3.51 7.25 -0.02
CA GLU A 166 3.75 6.40 1.14
C GLU A 166 5.23 6.34 1.47
N GLU A 167 5.53 6.30 2.76
CA GLU A 167 6.86 5.96 3.29
C GLU A 167 6.89 4.50 3.73
N TYR A 168 7.94 3.79 3.37
CA TYR A 168 8.22 2.45 3.84
C TYR A 168 9.25 2.48 4.96
N TYR A 169 8.91 1.84 6.05
CA TYR A 169 9.77 1.69 7.20
C TYR A 169 10.08 0.23 7.46
N LEU A 170 11.33 -0.03 7.81
CA LEU A 170 11.71 -1.24 8.51
C LEU A 170 11.67 -0.96 10.01
N VAL A 171 11.28 -1.94 10.79
CA VAL A 171 11.28 -1.89 12.25
C VAL A 171 11.88 -3.15 12.84
N CYS A 172 12.76 -2.97 13.83
CA CYS A 172 13.38 -4.06 14.60
C CYS A 172 13.40 -3.71 16.09
N LEU A 173 13.80 -4.63 16.93
CA LEU A 173 14.12 -4.32 18.33
C LEU A 173 15.37 -3.47 18.39
N LYS A 174 15.36 -2.45 19.27
CA LYS A 174 16.49 -1.52 19.42
C LYS A 174 17.78 -2.22 19.82
N GLU A 175 17.69 -3.27 20.63
CA GLU A 175 18.81 -4.10 21.08
C GLU A 175 19.51 -4.88 19.95
N TRP A 176 18.85 -5.02 18.79
CA TRP A 176 19.40 -5.73 17.63
C TRP A 176 20.13 -4.83 16.64
N LEU A 177 20.06 -3.51 16.81
CA LEU A 177 20.72 -2.55 15.90
C LEU A 177 22.23 -2.76 15.82
N ASP A 178 22.86 -3.10 16.95
CA ASP A 178 24.30 -3.34 17.03
C ASP A 178 24.68 -4.78 16.62
N GLY A 179 23.67 -5.61 16.32
CA GLY A 179 23.86 -6.95 15.81
C GLY A 179 24.37 -6.98 14.36
N ALA A 180 25.35 -7.82 14.07
CA ALA A 180 25.98 -7.92 12.75
C ALA A 180 24.96 -8.17 11.61
N ALA A 181 23.82 -8.78 11.88
CA ALA A 181 22.78 -9.05 10.89
C ALA A 181 22.00 -7.78 10.51
N VAL A 182 21.56 -6.99 11.49
CA VAL A 182 20.77 -5.76 11.23
C VAL A 182 21.65 -4.64 10.69
N ALA A 183 22.92 -4.57 11.10
CA ALA A 183 23.89 -3.58 10.60
C ALA A 183 24.23 -3.77 9.09
N ARG A 184 23.90 -4.94 8.51
CA ARG A 184 24.13 -5.28 7.10
C ARG A 184 22.86 -5.20 6.23
N LEU A 185 21.72 -4.93 6.82
CA LEU A 185 20.45 -4.67 6.12
C LEU A 185 20.40 -3.23 5.59
#